data_fbd57a2f0de85f01618ba851248b2c20
#
_entry.id   fbd57a2f0de85f01618ba851248b2c20
#
_cell.length_a   1.000
_cell.length_b   1.000
_cell.length_c   1.000
_cell.angle_alpha   90.00
_cell.angle_beta   90.00
_cell.angle_gamma   90.00
#
_symmetry.space_group_name_H-M   'P 1'
#
loop_
_entity.id
_entity.type
_entity.pdbx_description
1 polymer ?
#
loop_
_entity_poly.entity_id
_entity_poly.type
_entity_poly.pdbx_seq_one_letter_code
_entity_poly.pdbx_strand_id
1 'polypeptide(L)'
;KPEAAAAATAGDVKTPPKPAKPLNLPADPKQAAEKLLKAWAEAWSRRDADAYLGFYADNFKVPGNKSRAEWAEERRLRVTRPEYIKVELSKLNIQVKGRQVFVTFRQQYESNLFKSSSTKRITLEKQGGTWKITEER
;
A
#
# COMPACT_ATOMS: atom_id res chain seq x y z
N LYS A 1 -3.74 -13.36 -16.89
CA LYS A 1 -3.01 -13.09 -16.85
C LYS A 1 -2.61 -12.96 -16.80
N PRO A 2 -3.30 -12.97 -16.62
CA PRO A 2 -2.48 -12.78 -16.54
C PRO A 2 -2.02 -12.67 -16.53
N GLU A 3 -2.44 -12.09 -16.64
CA GLU A 3 -1.54 -11.68 -16.67
C GLU A 3 -1.12 -11.41 -16.59
N ALA A 4 -1.76 -11.23 -16.38
CA ALA A 4 -1.00 -10.90 -16.36
C ALA A 4 -0.63 -10.75 -16.35
N ALA A 5 -1.13 -10.55 -16.60
CA ALA A 5 -0.36 -10.29 -16.71
C ALA A 5 -0.02 -10.15 -16.74
N ALA A 6 -0.53 -9.97 -17.05
CA ALA A 6 0.22 -9.73 -17.21
C ALA A 6 0.56 -9.61 -17.28
N ALA A 7 0.07 -9.45 -17.63
CA ALA A 7 0.79 -9.21 -17.75
C ALA A 7 1.11 -9.10 -17.90
N ALA A 8 0.62 -8.96 -18.39
CA ALA A 8 1.30 -8.71 -18.56
C ALA A 8 1.59 -8.62 -18.84
N THR A 9 1.21 -8.39 -19.43
CA THR A 9 1.83 -8.16 -19.73
C THR A 9 2.12 -7.97 -20.00
N ALA A 10 1.70 -7.68 -19.92
CA ALA A 10 2.26 -7.33 -20.13
C ALA A 10 2.44 -7.11 -20.33
N GLY A 11 2.15 -7.10 -20.75
CA GLY A 11 2.64 -6.67 -20.94
C GLY A 11 2.68 -6.53 -21.04
N ASP A 12 2.49 -6.16 -21.08
CA ASP A 12 2.83 -5.93 -21.21
C ASP A 12 3.01 -5.70 -21.06
N VAL A 13 2.80 -5.46 -21.21
CA VAL A 13 3.12 -5.08 -20.99
C VAL A 13 3.21 -4.73 -20.80
N LYS A 14 3.17 -4.18 -21.13
CA LYS A 14 3.23 -3.79 -20.74
C LYS A 14 3.20 -3.22 -20.34
N THR A 15 2.72 -3.13 -20.48
CA THR A 15 2.35 -2.59 -19.85
C THR A 15 2.21 -2.46 -19.06
N PRO A 16 2.25 -1.89 -19.19
CA PRO A 16 2.04 -1.75 -18.29
C PRO A 16 1.44 -1.65 -17.80
N PRO A 17 1.26 -1.84 -17.45
CA PRO A 17 0.21 -1.88 -16.94
C PRO A 17 -0.56 -0.88 -16.91
N LYS A 18 -1.35 -0.94 -17.05
CA LYS A 18 -1.87 0.10 -16.93
C LYS A 18 -1.97 0.75 -15.82
N PRO A 19 -1.55 1.66 -15.90
CA PRO A 19 -1.39 2.25 -14.68
C PRO A 19 -2.70 2.65 -14.12
N ALA A 20 -2.81 2.45 -12.87
CA ALA A 20 -3.85 3.02 -12.11
C ALA A 20 -3.84 4.52 -12.35
N LYS A 21 -4.99 5.14 -12.34
CA LYS A 21 -5.07 6.57 -12.39
C LYS A 21 -4.22 7.16 -11.28
N PRO A 22 -3.45 8.20 -11.55
CA PRO A 22 -2.75 8.89 -10.48
C PRO A 22 -3.73 9.31 -9.40
N LEU A 23 -3.37 9.09 -8.17
CA LEU A 23 -4.21 9.49 -7.05
C LEU A 23 -4.06 10.99 -6.82
N ASN A 24 -5.15 11.73 -6.98
CA ASN A 24 -5.13 13.16 -6.72
C ASN A 24 -5.23 13.40 -5.23
N LEU A 25 -4.11 13.81 -4.63
CA LEU A 25 -4.07 14.07 -3.20
C LEU A 25 -4.16 15.58 -2.93
N PRO A 26 -4.82 15.95 -1.81
CA PRO A 26 -4.87 17.36 -1.42
C PRO A 26 -3.49 17.89 -1.09
N ALA A 27 -3.34 19.20 -1.12
CA ALA A 27 -2.07 19.83 -0.77
C ALA A 27 -1.76 19.71 0.71
N ASP A 28 -2.79 19.66 1.57
CA ASP A 28 -2.58 19.54 2.99
C ASP A 28 -2.04 18.15 3.35
N PRO A 29 -0.88 18.06 4.02
CA PRO A 29 -0.28 16.75 4.29
C PRO A 29 -1.15 15.81 5.12
N LYS A 30 -1.91 16.34 6.09
CA LYS A 30 -2.79 15.48 6.89
C LYS A 30 -3.88 14.86 6.04
N GLN A 31 -4.52 15.69 5.21
CA GLN A 31 -5.58 15.20 4.33
C GLN A 31 -5.02 14.26 3.27
N ALA A 32 -3.82 14.57 2.76
CA ALA A 32 -3.16 13.70 1.79
C ALA A 32 -2.87 12.33 2.38
N ALA A 33 -2.37 12.31 3.62
CA ALA A 33 -2.07 11.05 4.30
C ALA A 33 -3.32 10.22 4.53
N GLU A 34 -4.40 10.87 4.98
CA GLU A 34 -5.65 10.18 5.24
C GLU A 34 -6.21 9.56 3.96
N LYS A 35 -6.20 10.33 2.88
CA LYS A 35 -6.72 9.85 1.60
C LYS A 35 -5.85 8.74 1.04
N LEU A 36 -4.54 8.87 1.17
CA LEU A 36 -3.62 7.84 0.67
C LEU A 36 -3.83 6.51 1.40
N LEU A 37 -3.94 6.56 2.73
CA LEU A 37 -4.13 5.33 3.50
C LEU A 37 -5.47 4.68 3.20
N LYS A 38 -6.50 5.49 2.96
CA LYS A 38 -7.80 4.96 2.58
C LYS A 38 -7.70 4.25 1.23
N ALA A 39 -7.01 4.85 0.26
CA ALA A 39 -6.81 4.23 -1.04
C ALA A 39 -5.97 2.96 -0.95
N TRP A 40 -4.96 2.97 -0.08
CA TRP A 40 -4.12 1.80 0.19
C TRP A 40 -4.94 0.64 0.74
N ALA A 41 -5.80 0.91 1.73
CA ALA A 41 -6.67 -0.11 2.29
C ALA A 41 -7.66 -0.64 1.26
N GLU A 42 -8.16 0.23 0.39
CA GLU A 42 -9.07 -0.18 -0.67
C GLU A 42 -8.39 -1.06 -1.71
N ALA A 43 -7.16 -0.71 -2.11
CA ALA A 43 -6.40 -1.55 -3.04
C ALA A 43 -6.16 -2.92 -2.45
N TRP A 44 -5.82 -2.96 -1.16
CA TRP A 44 -5.63 -4.21 -0.44
C TRP A 44 -6.92 -5.03 -0.44
N SER A 45 -8.05 -4.38 -0.13
CA SER A 45 -9.35 -5.06 -0.07
C SER A 45 -9.82 -5.54 -1.44
N ARG A 46 -9.43 -4.85 -2.52
CA ARG A 46 -9.75 -5.30 -3.88
C ARG A 46 -8.80 -6.40 -4.36
N ARG A 47 -7.81 -6.74 -3.57
CA ARG A 47 -6.77 -7.70 -3.92
C ARG A 47 -5.99 -7.26 -5.16
N ASP A 48 -5.81 -5.95 -5.29
CA ASP A 48 -5.05 -5.35 -6.39
C ASP A 48 -3.62 -5.16 -5.93
N ALA A 49 -2.78 -6.18 -6.17
CA ALA A 49 -1.43 -6.19 -5.67
C ALA A 49 -0.57 -5.08 -6.29
N ASP A 50 -0.76 -4.80 -7.58
CA ASP A 50 0.02 -3.74 -8.22
C ASP A 50 -0.28 -2.38 -7.62
N ALA A 51 -1.56 -2.06 -7.43
CA ALA A 51 -1.94 -0.80 -6.80
C ALA A 51 -1.45 -0.74 -5.36
N TYR A 52 -1.62 -1.83 -4.61
CA TYR A 52 -1.18 -1.92 -3.22
C TYR A 52 0.33 -1.65 -3.11
N LEU A 53 1.13 -2.34 -3.90
CA LEU A 53 2.58 -2.20 -3.85
C LEU A 53 3.04 -0.84 -4.38
N GLY A 54 2.25 -0.22 -5.24
CA GLY A 54 2.58 1.09 -5.78
C GLY A 54 2.58 2.21 -4.75
N PHE A 55 1.97 2.00 -3.58
CA PHE A 55 2.01 2.98 -2.50
C PHE A 55 3.33 2.98 -1.74
N TYR A 56 4.16 1.95 -1.90
CA TYR A 56 5.39 1.81 -1.15
C TYR A 56 6.57 2.41 -1.92
N ALA A 57 7.41 3.15 -1.19
CA ALA A 57 8.58 3.79 -1.79
C ALA A 57 9.59 2.76 -2.24
N ASP A 58 10.41 3.13 -3.23
CA ASP A 58 11.51 2.27 -3.66
C ASP A 58 12.49 2.01 -2.51
N ASN A 59 12.66 3.01 -1.63
CA ASN A 59 13.55 2.88 -0.49
C ASN A 59 12.81 2.49 0.80
N PHE A 60 11.65 1.83 0.65
CA PHE A 60 10.90 1.35 1.81
C PHE A 60 11.79 0.47 2.69
N LYS A 61 11.68 0.67 4.00
CA LYS A 61 12.46 -0.11 4.97
C LYS A 61 11.87 -1.49 5.10
N VAL A 62 12.50 -2.45 4.44
CA VAL A 62 12.04 -3.83 4.44
C VAL A 62 12.39 -4.49 5.76
N PRO A 63 11.41 -5.11 6.46
CA PRO A 63 11.73 -5.79 7.72
C PRO A 63 12.54 -7.06 7.49
N GLY A 64 13.35 -7.40 8.48
CA GLY A 64 14.17 -8.60 8.42
C GLY A 64 15.33 -8.44 7.46
N ASN A 65 15.81 -9.56 6.94
CA ASN A 65 16.97 -9.57 6.06
C ASN A 65 16.62 -9.84 4.61
N LYS A 66 15.41 -9.45 4.22
CA LYS A 66 14.92 -9.67 2.85
C LYS A 66 15.29 -8.51 1.95
N SER A 67 15.44 -8.82 0.67
CA SER A 67 15.51 -7.76 -0.33
C SER A 67 14.12 -7.18 -0.55
N ARG A 68 14.07 -6.00 -1.16
CA ARG A 68 12.78 -5.40 -1.47
C ARG A 68 11.99 -6.27 -2.44
N ALA A 69 12.68 -6.91 -3.38
CA ALA A 69 12.01 -7.81 -4.33
C ALA A 69 11.37 -9.00 -3.63
N GLU A 70 12.08 -9.59 -2.66
CA GLU A 70 11.53 -10.71 -1.89
C GLU A 70 10.33 -10.28 -1.07
N TRP A 71 10.45 -9.12 -0.43
CA TRP A 71 9.35 -8.58 0.36
C TRP A 71 8.12 -8.31 -0.51
N ALA A 72 8.35 -7.71 -1.69
CA ALA A 72 7.25 -7.37 -2.59
C ALA A 72 6.54 -8.64 -3.07
N GLU A 73 7.30 -9.70 -3.37
CA GLU A 73 6.71 -10.96 -3.80
C GLU A 73 5.85 -11.57 -2.70
N GLU A 74 6.33 -11.55 -1.46
CA GLU A 74 5.54 -12.05 -0.34
C GLU A 74 4.26 -11.26 -0.14
N ARG A 75 4.36 -9.93 -0.25
CA ARG A 75 3.16 -9.11 -0.11
C ARG A 75 2.19 -9.35 -1.24
N ARG A 76 2.69 -9.56 -2.44
CA ARG A 76 1.83 -9.89 -3.59
C ARG A 76 1.02 -11.14 -3.30
N LEU A 77 1.66 -12.15 -2.75
CA LEU A 77 0.96 -13.39 -2.40
C LEU A 77 -0.08 -13.15 -1.31
N ARG A 78 0.26 -12.37 -0.29
CA ARG A 78 -0.69 -12.06 0.78
C ARG A 78 -1.93 -11.33 0.27
N VAL A 79 -1.76 -10.52 -0.75
CA VAL A 79 -2.87 -9.73 -1.31
C VAL A 79 -3.71 -10.57 -2.26
N THR A 80 -3.11 -11.49 -3.02
CA THR A 80 -3.81 -12.21 -4.08
C THR A 80 -4.30 -13.60 -3.68
N ARG A 81 -3.70 -14.21 -2.66
CA ARG A 81 -4.05 -15.57 -2.27
C ARG A 81 -5.44 -15.72 -1.63
N PRO A 82 -5.88 -14.81 -0.76
CA PRO A 82 -7.22 -14.93 -0.18
C PRO A 82 -8.31 -14.74 -1.22
N GLU A 83 -9.46 -15.35 -0.96
CA GLU A 83 -10.62 -15.19 -1.84
C GLU A 83 -11.28 -13.84 -1.67
N TYR A 84 -11.23 -13.30 -0.44
CA TYR A 84 -11.66 -11.94 -0.18
C TYR A 84 -10.81 -11.35 0.93
N ILE A 85 -10.73 -10.03 0.93
CA ILE A 85 -10.04 -9.28 1.97
C ILE A 85 -10.87 -8.07 2.36
N LYS A 86 -10.98 -7.84 3.65
CA LYS A 86 -11.65 -6.67 4.17
C LYS A 86 -10.71 -5.99 5.16
N VAL A 87 -10.31 -4.77 4.86
CA VAL A 87 -9.41 -3.99 5.70
C VAL A 87 -10.10 -2.72 6.13
N GLU A 88 -10.16 -2.49 7.44
CA GLU A 88 -10.74 -1.27 7.99
C GLU A 88 -9.72 -0.58 8.87
N LEU A 89 -9.64 0.73 8.71
CA LEU A 89 -8.75 1.57 9.49
C LEU A 89 -9.59 2.47 10.38
N SER A 90 -9.15 2.64 11.63
CA SER A 90 -9.86 3.49 12.57
C SER A 90 -8.87 4.16 13.52
N LYS A 91 -9.34 5.19 14.21
CA LYS A 91 -8.55 5.89 15.23
C LYS A 91 -7.24 6.41 14.66
N LEU A 92 -7.31 7.04 13.50
CA LEU A 92 -6.12 7.60 12.88
C LEU A 92 -5.61 8.79 13.68
N ASN A 93 -4.32 8.74 14.00
CA ASN A 93 -3.60 9.85 14.62
C ASN A 93 -2.49 10.25 13.65
N ILE A 94 -2.56 11.46 13.12
CA ILE A 94 -1.68 11.91 12.05
C ILE A 94 -0.82 13.06 12.54
N GLN A 95 0.50 12.90 12.42
CA GLN A 95 1.45 13.93 12.81
C GLN A 95 2.33 14.29 11.63
N VAL A 96 2.41 15.58 11.30
CA VAL A 96 3.21 16.06 10.18
C VAL A 96 4.50 16.65 10.71
N LYS A 97 5.64 16.22 10.16
CA LYS A 97 6.95 16.75 10.52
C LYS A 97 7.75 16.94 9.23
N GLY A 98 7.78 18.18 8.73
CA GLY A 98 8.51 18.49 7.51
C GLY A 98 7.96 17.69 6.33
N ARG A 99 8.84 16.90 5.71
CA ARG A 99 8.47 16.10 4.53
C ARG A 99 7.93 14.73 4.91
N GLN A 100 7.78 14.46 6.21
CA GLN A 100 7.30 13.16 6.69
C GLN A 100 5.98 13.31 7.41
N VAL A 101 5.16 12.28 7.30
CA VAL A 101 3.91 12.18 8.02
C VAL A 101 3.90 10.84 8.74
N PHE A 102 3.61 10.87 10.03
CA PHE A 102 3.56 9.67 10.86
C PHE A 102 2.11 9.40 11.22
N VAL A 103 1.62 8.20 10.90
CA VAL A 103 0.24 7.83 11.17
C VAL A 103 0.20 6.59 12.02
N THR A 104 -0.54 6.66 13.12
CA THR A 104 -0.83 5.51 13.96
C THR A 104 -2.33 5.24 13.88
N PHE A 105 -2.70 3.96 13.74
CA PHE A 105 -4.12 3.61 13.60
C PHE A 105 -4.36 2.18 14.02
N ARG A 106 -5.64 1.86 14.24
CA ARG A 106 -6.07 0.46 14.44
C ARG A 106 -6.42 -0.12 13.09
N GLN A 107 -5.87 -1.28 12.80
CA GLN A 107 -6.14 -1.99 11.57
C GLN A 107 -6.90 -3.26 11.88
N GLN A 108 -8.03 -3.45 11.23
CA GLN A 108 -8.77 -4.70 11.28
C GLN A 108 -8.68 -5.37 9.94
N TYR A 109 -8.23 -6.61 9.95
CA TYR A 109 -8.04 -7.40 8.74
C TYR A 109 -8.90 -8.64 8.82
N GLU A 110 -9.62 -8.93 7.76
CA GLU A 110 -10.41 -10.15 7.66
C GLU A 110 -10.25 -10.73 6.25
N SER A 111 -10.06 -12.04 6.18
CA SER A 111 -10.07 -12.75 4.92
C SER A 111 -10.70 -14.11 5.18
N ASN A 112 -10.85 -14.90 4.13
CA ASN A 112 -11.32 -16.27 4.30
C ASN A 112 -10.28 -17.14 5.01
N LEU A 113 -9.04 -16.66 5.16
CA LEU A 113 -7.99 -17.44 5.80
C LEU A 113 -7.83 -17.13 7.29
N PHE A 114 -8.01 -15.87 7.70
CA PHE A 114 -7.91 -15.50 9.11
C PHE A 114 -8.38 -14.08 9.34
N LYS A 115 -8.49 -13.71 10.61
CA LYS A 115 -8.80 -12.35 11.05
C LYS A 115 -7.73 -11.88 12.00
N SER A 116 -7.43 -10.58 11.97
CA SER A 116 -6.51 -9.99 12.94
C SER A 116 -6.87 -8.54 13.19
N SER A 117 -6.44 -8.04 14.33
CA SER A 117 -6.64 -6.65 14.72
C SER A 117 -5.36 -6.19 15.39
N SER A 118 -4.84 -5.04 14.99
CA SER A 118 -3.57 -4.57 15.53
C SER A 118 -3.47 -3.06 15.41
N THR A 119 -2.55 -2.50 16.21
CA THR A 119 -2.19 -1.10 16.06
C THR A 119 -1.03 -1.05 15.09
N LYS A 120 -1.18 -0.21 14.07
CA LYS A 120 -0.15 -0.07 13.02
C LYS A 120 0.40 1.34 13.01
N ARG A 121 1.64 1.45 12.59
CA ARG A 121 2.32 2.73 12.43
C ARG A 121 2.92 2.79 11.05
N ILE A 122 2.57 3.83 10.30
CA ILE A 122 3.06 4.02 8.94
C ILE A 122 3.72 5.38 8.84
N THR A 123 4.88 5.43 8.20
CA THR A 123 5.56 6.67 7.88
C THR A 123 5.44 6.91 6.39
N LEU A 124 5.00 8.12 6.03
CA LEU A 124 4.91 8.57 4.65
C LEU A 124 5.95 9.64 4.42
N GLU A 125 6.50 9.69 3.22
CA GLU A 125 7.45 10.72 2.84
C GLU A 125 7.13 11.22 1.45
N LYS A 126 7.25 12.52 1.25
CA LYS A 126 7.02 13.12 -0.05
C LYS A 126 8.29 12.98 -0.89
N GLN A 127 8.19 12.28 -2.00
CA GLN A 127 9.30 12.02 -2.89
C GLN A 127 8.90 12.39 -4.32
N GLY A 128 9.61 13.35 -4.91
CA GLY A 128 9.31 13.75 -6.27
C GLY A 128 7.88 14.22 -6.48
N GLY A 129 7.33 14.93 -5.48
CA GLY A 129 5.96 15.42 -5.56
C GLY A 129 4.88 14.40 -5.21
N THR A 130 5.26 13.17 -4.87
CA THR A 130 4.33 12.09 -4.56
C THR A 130 4.60 11.56 -3.16
N TRP A 131 3.51 11.28 -2.42
CA TRP A 131 3.65 10.67 -1.10
C TRP A 131 3.77 9.16 -1.23
N LYS A 132 4.73 8.57 -0.50
CA LYS A 132 4.97 7.13 -0.51
C LYS A 132 5.17 6.62 0.91
N ILE A 133 4.86 5.33 1.10
CA ILE A 133 5.10 4.67 2.38
C ILE A 133 6.57 4.29 2.45
N THR A 134 7.27 4.78 3.49
CA THR A 134 8.69 4.47 3.67
C THR A 134 8.95 3.53 4.83
N GLU A 135 7.99 3.39 5.75
CA GLU A 135 8.15 2.48 6.87
C GLU A 135 6.78 2.02 7.35
N GLU A 136 6.71 0.77 7.76
CA GLU A 136 5.47 0.18 8.29
C GLU A 136 5.82 -0.72 9.46
N ARG A 137 5.12 -0.55 10.58
CA ARG A 137 5.35 -1.38 11.77
C ARG A 137 4.07 -1.94 12.33
#